data_3b412a8a8eca604da7def60fa3323b82
#
_entry.id   3b412a8a8eca604da7def60fa3323b82
#
_cell.length_a   1.000
_cell.length_b   1.000
_cell.length_c   1.000
_cell.angle_alpha   90.00
_cell.angle_beta   90.00
_cell.angle_gamma   90.00
#
_symmetry.space_group_name_H-M   'P 1'
#
loop_
_entity.id
_entity.type
_entity.pdbx_description
1 polymer ?
#
loop_
_entity_poly.entity_id
_entity_poly.type
_entity_poly.pdbx_seq_one_letter_code
_entity_poly.pdbx_strand_id
1 'polypeptide(L)'
;LLGLGTVIFVELIPFLGGLLGALTIYVLLRGQMRALTIRHKLRRSLAASLLIGEAIVCFLIPLSLLVWLLVAKLQDVTLDPSTVIQPIRNLAELIRERIGYNLLDGDNIAKLVELLPRAGQWVLQSIGSFAVNVVVLLFVLYFMLIGGREMESYLRKFIPFNRTVTQEFTREVVMIVRSNAIGIPLLAVIQGAVALVGYWLCGVPWALFWGVVTCVATIVPLLGTALVWLPLAAYLGLIGHWGAAVGLLAYGVVVITQVDNLARFVLQKRMADTHPLVTIFGVIIGLSLFGFMGVIFGPVLLSIFIFCADLFKRRYLDEAPMNEVLASPAERSSESGRE
;
A
#
# COMPACT_ATOMS: atom_id res chain seq x y z
N LEU A 1 27.41 -15.84 -16.42
CA LEU A 1 26.55 -15.81 -15.21
C LEU A 1 25.82 -14.47 -15.07
N LEU A 2 26.52 -13.32 -15.18
CA LEU A 2 25.89 -11.99 -15.07
C LEU A 2 24.79 -11.78 -16.12
N GLY A 3 25.04 -12.07 -17.40
CA GLY A 3 24.05 -11.92 -18.48
C GLY A 3 22.81 -12.79 -18.27
N LEU A 4 22.97 -14.05 -17.87
CA LEU A 4 21.85 -14.94 -17.56
C LEU A 4 21.05 -14.43 -16.35
N GLY A 5 21.76 -13.94 -15.31
CA GLY A 5 21.12 -13.34 -14.14
C GLY A 5 20.29 -12.11 -14.47
N THR A 6 20.80 -11.23 -15.35
CA THR A 6 20.08 -10.05 -15.80
C THR A 6 18.82 -10.43 -16.58
N VAL A 7 18.91 -11.39 -17.51
CA VAL A 7 17.73 -11.86 -18.25
C VAL A 7 16.67 -12.44 -17.31
N ILE A 8 17.06 -13.33 -16.40
CA ILE A 8 16.13 -13.92 -15.41
C ILE A 8 15.50 -12.82 -14.54
N PHE A 9 16.29 -11.83 -14.11
CA PHE A 9 15.77 -10.73 -13.28
C PHE A 9 14.75 -9.89 -14.02
N VAL A 10 15.02 -9.52 -15.29
CA VAL A 10 14.12 -8.75 -16.13
C VAL A 10 12.80 -9.50 -16.36
N GLU A 11 12.87 -10.79 -16.66
CA GLU A 11 11.69 -11.63 -16.89
C GLU A 11 10.88 -11.89 -15.60
N LEU A 12 11.49 -11.76 -14.43
CA LEU A 12 10.81 -11.88 -13.14
C LEU A 12 10.08 -10.59 -12.73
N ILE A 13 10.42 -9.42 -13.29
CA ILE A 13 9.80 -8.14 -12.92
C ILE A 13 8.26 -8.17 -12.96
N PRO A 14 7.58 -8.72 -13.99
CA PRO A 14 6.12 -8.76 -14.03
C PRO A 14 5.48 -9.60 -12.91
N PHE A 15 6.23 -10.55 -12.34
CA PHE A 15 5.77 -11.48 -11.30
C PHE A 15 6.17 -11.06 -9.88
N LEU A 16 7.00 -10.00 -9.75
CA LEU A 16 7.49 -9.53 -8.44
C LEU A 16 6.35 -9.17 -7.48
N GLY A 17 5.25 -8.62 -8.00
CA GLY A 17 4.07 -8.33 -7.19
C GLY A 17 3.49 -9.59 -6.52
N GLY A 18 3.36 -10.68 -7.27
CA GLY A 18 2.91 -11.97 -6.76
C GLY A 18 3.90 -12.61 -5.78
N LEU A 19 5.20 -12.52 -6.07
CA LEU A 19 6.26 -13.03 -5.20
C LEU A 19 6.30 -12.29 -3.85
N LEU A 20 6.29 -10.96 -3.88
CA LEU A 20 6.27 -10.12 -2.66
C LEU A 20 4.98 -10.33 -1.87
N GLY A 21 3.85 -10.49 -2.57
CA GLY A 21 2.58 -10.86 -1.97
C GLY A 21 2.64 -12.19 -1.23
N ALA A 22 3.20 -13.21 -1.86
CA ALA A 22 3.37 -14.52 -1.26
C ALA A 22 4.26 -14.46 -0.02
N LEU A 23 5.39 -13.73 -0.09
CA LEU A 23 6.29 -13.54 1.04
C LEU A 23 5.59 -12.85 2.21
N THR A 24 4.82 -11.81 1.93
CA THR A 24 4.08 -11.04 2.93
C THR A 24 3.03 -11.89 3.63
N ILE A 25 2.20 -12.59 2.87
CA ILE A 25 1.16 -13.47 3.42
C ILE A 25 1.79 -14.67 4.15
N TYR A 26 2.91 -15.21 3.65
CA TYR A 26 3.68 -16.22 4.37
C TYR A 26 4.12 -15.75 5.75
N VAL A 27 4.68 -14.54 5.87
CA VAL A 27 5.08 -13.96 7.16
C VAL A 27 3.91 -13.85 8.13
N LEU A 28 2.70 -13.53 7.64
CA LEU A 28 1.49 -13.48 8.45
C LEU A 28 1.05 -14.88 8.91
N LEU A 29 1.00 -15.84 7.98
CA LEU A 29 0.42 -17.17 8.19
C LEU A 29 1.38 -18.20 8.77
N ARG A 30 2.70 -17.96 8.76
CA ARG A 30 3.70 -18.93 9.26
C ARG A 30 3.47 -19.35 10.72
N GLY A 31 2.93 -18.46 11.55
CA GLY A 31 2.57 -18.77 12.94
C GLY A 31 1.41 -19.76 13.02
N GLN A 32 0.38 -19.55 12.22
CA GLN A 32 -0.78 -20.43 12.11
C GLN A 32 -0.38 -21.79 11.51
N MET A 33 0.49 -21.79 10.48
CA MET A 33 1.03 -23.02 9.90
C MET A 33 1.74 -23.89 10.94
N ARG A 34 2.55 -23.27 11.81
CA ARG A 34 3.18 -23.98 12.93
C ARG A 34 2.15 -24.52 13.93
N ALA A 35 1.13 -23.74 14.28
CA ALA A 35 0.07 -24.18 15.18
C ALA A 35 -0.71 -25.37 14.60
N LEU A 36 -1.12 -25.31 13.34
CA LEU A 36 -1.85 -26.38 12.67
C LEU A 36 -1.04 -27.68 12.53
N THR A 37 0.25 -27.57 12.23
CA THR A 37 1.10 -28.75 12.04
C THR A 37 1.62 -29.37 13.32
N ILE A 38 1.92 -28.53 14.35
CA ILE A 38 2.46 -29.04 15.64
C ILE A 38 1.34 -29.35 16.62
N ARG A 39 0.39 -28.42 16.82
CA ARG A 39 -0.65 -28.55 17.84
C ARG A 39 -1.79 -29.48 17.36
N HIS A 40 -2.22 -29.31 16.10
CA HIS A 40 -3.33 -30.08 15.52
C HIS A 40 -2.85 -31.29 14.70
N LYS A 41 -1.54 -31.51 14.58
CA LYS A 41 -0.92 -32.64 13.86
C LYS A 41 -1.42 -32.84 12.43
N LEU A 42 -1.89 -31.77 11.79
CA LEU A 42 -2.35 -31.81 10.40
C LEU A 42 -1.18 -32.05 9.45
N ARG A 43 -1.43 -32.75 8.35
CA ARG A 43 -0.46 -32.89 7.27
C ARG A 43 -0.11 -31.51 6.71
N ARG A 44 1.15 -31.24 6.42
CA ARG A 44 1.64 -29.92 5.95
C ARG A 44 0.86 -29.42 4.72
N SER A 45 0.54 -30.33 3.78
CA SER A 45 -0.23 -29.99 2.58
C SER A 45 -1.64 -29.52 2.93
N LEU A 46 -2.36 -30.24 3.81
CA LEU A 46 -3.71 -29.85 4.24
C LEU A 46 -3.71 -28.52 4.98
N ALA A 47 -2.75 -28.33 5.90
CA ALA A 47 -2.60 -27.06 6.62
C ALA A 47 -2.32 -25.91 5.67
N ALA A 48 -1.45 -26.11 4.66
CA ALA A 48 -1.17 -25.10 3.64
C ALA A 48 -2.41 -24.76 2.80
N SER A 49 -3.17 -25.76 2.35
CA SER A 49 -4.40 -25.52 1.58
C SER A 49 -5.48 -24.78 2.38
N LEU A 50 -5.64 -25.10 3.67
CA LEU A 50 -6.56 -24.36 4.56
C LEU A 50 -6.16 -22.90 4.72
N LEU A 51 -4.86 -22.62 4.94
CA LEU A 51 -4.35 -21.26 5.08
C LEU A 51 -4.42 -20.48 3.77
N ILE A 52 -4.28 -21.13 2.62
CA ILE A 52 -4.52 -20.49 1.33
C ILE A 52 -6.00 -20.13 1.18
N GLY A 53 -6.92 -21.03 1.56
CA GLY A 53 -8.34 -20.73 1.62
C GLY A 53 -8.64 -19.50 2.51
N GLU A 54 -8.03 -19.44 3.70
CA GLU A 54 -8.11 -18.27 4.59
C GLU A 54 -7.57 -17.00 3.91
N ALA A 55 -6.41 -17.08 3.25
CA ALA A 55 -5.82 -15.94 2.54
C ALA A 55 -6.71 -15.47 1.38
N ILE A 56 -7.32 -16.38 0.63
CA ILE A 56 -8.28 -16.04 -0.44
C ILE A 56 -9.48 -15.28 0.16
N VAL A 57 -10.08 -15.81 1.22
CA VAL A 57 -11.27 -15.20 1.84
C VAL A 57 -10.94 -13.86 2.48
N CYS A 58 -9.84 -13.75 3.21
CA CYS A 58 -9.52 -12.55 3.99
C CYS A 58 -8.89 -11.43 3.17
N PHE A 59 -8.13 -11.76 2.12
CA PHE A 59 -7.37 -10.76 1.36
C PHE A 59 -7.82 -10.65 -0.09
N LEU A 60 -7.95 -11.77 -0.80
CA LEU A 60 -8.21 -11.75 -2.23
C LEU A 60 -9.68 -11.43 -2.57
N ILE A 61 -10.65 -11.97 -1.84
CA ILE A 61 -12.06 -11.68 -2.10
C ILE A 61 -12.37 -10.19 -1.88
N PRO A 62 -12.04 -9.56 -0.73
CA PRO A 62 -12.27 -8.14 -0.54
C PRO A 62 -11.57 -7.27 -1.58
N LEU A 63 -10.31 -7.60 -1.91
CA LEU A 63 -9.52 -6.87 -2.88
C LEU A 63 -10.11 -7.01 -4.30
N SER A 64 -10.51 -8.22 -4.69
CA SER A 64 -11.14 -8.48 -5.99
C SER A 64 -12.50 -7.77 -6.12
N LEU A 65 -13.28 -7.75 -5.03
CA LEU A 65 -14.56 -7.03 -4.99
C LEU A 65 -14.35 -5.52 -5.17
N LEU A 66 -13.36 -4.96 -4.50
CA LEU A 66 -12.99 -3.54 -4.63
C LEU A 66 -12.57 -3.22 -6.07
N VAL A 67 -11.68 -4.01 -6.64
CA VAL A 67 -11.24 -3.87 -8.05
C VAL A 67 -12.43 -4.01 -8.99
N TRP A 68 -13.29 -5.01 -8.79
CA TRP A 68 -14.47 -5.23 -9.61
C TRP A 68 -15.44 -4.05 -9.56
N LEU A 69 -15.73 -3.48 -8.39
CA LEU A 69 -16.60 -2.31 -8.24
C LEU A 69 -16.02 -1.08 -8.98
N LEU A 70 -14.72 -0.85 -8.85
CA LEU A 70 -14.05 0.25 -9.55
C LEU A 70 -14.13 0.06 -11.07
N VAL A 71 -13.86 -1.17 -11.54
CA VAL A 71 -13.87 -1.49 -12.97
C VAL A 71 -15.26 -1.44 -13.57
N ALA A 72 -16.25 -2.04 -12.91
CA ALA A 72 -17.63 -2.01 -13.37
C ALA A 72 -18.10 -0.56 -13.58
N LYS A 73 -17.71 0.33 -12.64
CA LYS A 73 -18.08 1.74 -12.75
C LYS A 73 -17.29 2.50 -13.82
N LEU A 74 -16.03 2.19 -14.00
CA LEU A 74 -15.22 2.77 -15.10
C LEU A 74 -15.70 2.29 -16.47
N GLN A 75 -16.19 1.05 -16.58
CA GLN A 75 -16.78 0.56 -17.84
C GLN A 75 -18.07 1.30 -18.19
N ASP A 76 -18.95 1.56 -17.22
CA ASP A 76 -20.14 2.40 -17.46
C ASP A 76 -19.76 3.77 -18.03
N VAL A 77 -18.69 4.37 -17.50
CA VAL A 77 -18.14 5.66 -17.94
C VAL A 77 -17.49 5.60 -19.33
N THR A 78 -16.81 4.50 -19.65
CA THR A 78 -16.13 4.34 -20.96
C THR A 78 -17.11 3.99 -22.07
N LEU A 79 -18.21 3.29 -21.75
CA LEU A 79 -19.25 2.92 -22.70
C LEU A 79 -20.18 4.10 -23.05
N ASP A 80 -20.40 4.99 -22.09
CA ASP A 80 -21.17 6.21 -22.29
C ASP A 80 -20.48 7.42 -21.65
N PRO A 81 -19.54 8.06 -22.36
CA PRO A 81 -18.83 9.23 -21.86
C PRO A 81 -19.77 10.40 -21.49
N SER A 82 -20.99 10.42 -22.04
CA SER A 82 -21.97 11.47 -21.76
C SER A 82 -22.39 11.47 -20.29
N THR A 83 -22.40 10.32 -19.63
CA THR A 83 -22.74 10.17 -18.19
C THR A 83 -21.79 10.94 -17.26
N VAL A 84 -20.54 11.16 -17.67
CA VAL A 84 -19.56 11.94 -16.91
C VAL A 84 -19.38 13.35 -17.47
N ILE A 85 -19.40 13.48 -18.80
CA ILE A 85 -19.17 14.76 -19.46
C ILE A 85 -20.32 15.72 -19.20
N GLN A 86 -21.57 15.24 -19.21
CA GLN A 86 -22.74 16.09 -18.96
C GLN A 86 -22.75 16.71 -17.54
N PRO A 87 -22.56 15.94 -16.44
CA PRO A 87 -22.40 16.52 -15.11
C PRO A 87 -21.24 17.51 -15.01
N ILE A 88 -20.11 17.24 -15.67
CA ILE A 88 -18.95 18.14 -15.68
C ILE A 88 -19.26 19.43 -16.44
N ARG A 89 -19.96 19.36 -17.59
CA ARG A 89 -20.40 20.53 -18.34
C ARG A 89 -21.39 21.35 -17.53
N ASN A 90 -22.40 20.71 -16.95
CA ASN A 90 -23.39 21.38 -16.11
C ASN A 90 -22.73 22.08 -14.91
N LEU A 91 -21.72 21.42 -14.32
CA LEU A 91 -20.93 21.98 -13.24
C LEU A 91 -20.11 23.20 -13.71
N ALA A 92 -19.51 23.12 -14.88
CA ALA A 92 -18.76 24.22 -15.49
C ALA A 92 -19.63 25.42 -15.80
N GLU A 93 -20.85 25.19 -16.34
CA GLU A 93 -21.84 26.21 -16.59
C GLU A 93 -22.30 26.87 -15.29
N LEU A 94 -22.59 26.10 -14.24
CA LEU A 94 -22.93 26.62 -12.92
C LEU A 94 -21.80 27.45 -12.29
N ILE A 95 -20.55 27.03 -12.43
CA ILE A 95 -19.38 27.78 -11.97
C ILE A 95 -19.23 29.08 -12.74
N ARG A 96 -19.44 29.03 -14.07
CA ARG A 96 -19.41 30.21 -14.94
C ARG A 96 -20.50 31.22 -14.57
N GLU A 97 -21.70 30.75 -14.29
CA GLU A 97 -22.83 31.62 -13.90
C GLU A 97 -22.64 32.25 -12.52
N ARG A 98 -22.04 31.50 -11.57
CA ARG A 98 -21.92 31.96 -10.18
C ARG A 98 -20.61 32.67 -9.85
N ILE A 99 -19.52 32.30 -10.49
CA ILE A 99 -18.16 32.78 -10.17
C ILE A 99 -17.59 33.63 -11.30
N GLY A 100 -18.19 33.58 -12.52
CA GLY A 100 -17.71 34.33 -13.68
C GLY A 100 -16.42 33.77 -14.31
N TYR A 101 -15.94 32.63 -13.84
CA TYR A 101 -14.69 32.03 -14.30
C TYR A 101 -14.94 30.87 -15.25
N ASN A 102 -14.37 30.90 -16.46
CA ASN A 102 -14.43 29.82 -17.42
C ASN A 102 -13.38 28.73 -17.04
N LEU A 103 -13.75 27.83 -16.14
CA LEU A 103 -12.89 26.74 -15.71
C LEU A 103 -12.68 25.68 -16.80
N LEU A 104 -13.55 25.64 -17.79
CA LEU A 104 -13.51 24.68 -18.88
C LEU A 104 -13.54 25.41 -20.23
N ASP A 105 -12.36 25.88 -20.67
CA ASP A 105 -12.14 26.10 -22.09
C ASP A 105 -12.35 24.76 -22.83
N GLY A 106 -12.89 24.85 -24.05
CA GLY A 106 -13.18 23.67 -24.88
C GLY A 106 -12.01 22.67 -24.98
N ASP A 107 -10.78 23.16 -24.92
CA ASP A 107 -9.54 22.36 -24.89
C ASP A 107 -9.38 21.49 -23.64
N ASN A 108 -9.84 21.93 -22.49
CA ASN A 108 -9.73 21.16 -21.25
C ASN A 108 -10.75 20.02 -21.17
N ILE A 109 -11.95 20.23 -21.72
CA ILE A 109 -12.95 19.16 -21.88
C ILE A 109 -12.45 18.12 -22.86
N ALA A 110 -11.89 18.53 -23.99
CA ALA A 110 -11.34 17.62 -25.00
C ALA A 110 -10.22 16.73 -24.38
N LYS A 111 -9.32 17.31 -23.58
CA LYS A 111 -8.28 16.57 -22.85
C LYS A 111 -8.86 15.59 -21.84
N LEU A 112 -9.90 15.96 -21.10
CA LEU A 112 -10.59 15.06 -20.17
C LEU A 112 -11.25 13.88 -20.90
N VAL A 113 -11.89 14.14 -22.04
CA VAL A 113 -12.51 13.12 -22.89
C VAL A 113 -11.45 12.16 -23.45
N GLU A 114 -10.27 12.65 -23.76
CA GLU A 114 -9.14 11.82 -24.25
C GLU A 114 -8.48 11.01 -23.14
N LEU A 115 -8.45 11.52 -21.90
CA LEU A 115 -7.86 10.82 -20.75
C LEU A 115 -8.73 9.66 -20.26
N LEU A 116 -10.06 9.75 -20.35
CA LEU A 116 -11.00 8.73 -19.87
C LEU A 116 -10.79 7.35 -20.54
N PRO A 117 -10.70 7.22 -21.87
CA PRO A 117 -10.41 5.93 -22.52
C PRO A 117 -9.03 5.39 -22.16
N ARG A 118 -8.03 6.26 -22.04
CA ARG A 118 -6.66 5.85 -21.62
C ARG A 118 -6.65 5.30 -20.20
N ALA A 119 -7.35 5.97 -19.28
CA ALA A 119 -7.51 5.49 -17.92
C ALA A 119 -8.26 4.14 -17.88
N GLY A 120 -9.33 3.99 -18.66
CA GLY A 120 -10.05 2.73 -18.80
C GLY A 120 -9.18 1.59 -19.33
N GLN A 121 -8.39 1.82 -20.37
CA GLN A 121 -7.45 0.84 -20.92
C GLN A 121 -6.37 0.46 -19.91
N TRP A 122 -5.81 1.43 -19.19
CA TRP A 122 -4.83 1.16 -18.14
C TRP A 122 -5.42 0.29 -17.03
N VAL A 123 -6.65 0.53 -16.61
CA VAL A 123 -7.35 -0.30 -15.61
C VAL A 123 -7.57 -1.72 -16.14
N LEU A 124 -8.04 -1.88 -17.38
CA LEU A 124 -8.25 -3.21 -17.99
C LEU A 124 -6.94 -4.01 -18.10
N GLN A 125 -5.84 -3.38 -18.51
CA GLN A 125 -4.52 -4.02 -18.56
C GLN A 125 -4.04 -4.41 -17.15
N SER A 126 -4.32 -3.56 -16.14
CA SER A 126 -3.97 -3.82 -14.75
C SER A 126 -4.69 -5.04 -14.18
N ILE A 127 -5.91 -5.35 -14.63
CA ILE A 127 -6.66 -6.55 -14.21
C ILE A 127 -5.98 -7.83 -14.70
N GLY A 128 -5.55 -7.86 -15.95
CA GLY A 128 -4.85 -9.03 -16.50
C GLY A 128 -3.57 -9.33 -15.72
N SER A 129 -2.75 -8.32 -15.48
CA SER A 129 -1.53 -8.45 -14.69
C SER A 129 -1.82 -8.80 -13.22
N PHE A 130 -2.89 -8.26 -12.64
CA PHE A 130 -3.35 -8.62 -11.30
C PHE A 130 -3.72 -10.11 -11.20
N ALA A 131 -4.51 -10.63 -12.13
CA ALA A 131 -4.91 -12.04 -12.13
C ALA A 131 -3.69 -12.97 -12.22
N VAL A 132 -2.73 -12.69 -13.09
CA VAL A 132 -1.49 -13.46 -13.20
C VAL A 132 -0.70 -13.40 -11.88
N ASN A 133 -0.55 -12.22 -11.28
CA ASN A 133 0.15 -12.06 -10.00
C ASN A 133 -0.55 -12.79 -8.86
N VAL A 134 -1.89 -12.89 -8.85
CA VAL A 134 -2.65 -13.69 -7.88
C VAL A 134 -2.34 -15.18 -8.04
N VAL A 135 -2.30 -15.70 -9.25
CA VAL A 135 -1.95 -17.12 -9.49
C VAL A 135 -0.52 -17.40 -9.00
N VAL A 136 0.44 -16.54 -9.34
CA VAL A 136 1.83 -16.66 -8.88
C VAL A 136 1.90 -16.59 -7.36
N LEU A 137 1.18 -15.63 -6.73
CA LEU A 137 1.11 -15.48 -5.29
C LEU A 137 0.63 -16.77 -4.61
N LEU A 138 -0.49 -17.33 -5.05
CA LEU A 138 -1.07 -18.55 -4.45
C LEU A 138 -0.15 -19.75 -4.61
N PHE A 139 0.45 -19.90 -5.80
CA PHE A 139 1.37 -20.98 -6.09
C PHE A 139 2.63 -20.89 -5.22
N VAL A 140 3.30 -19.74 -5.21
CA VAL A 140 4.49 -19.52 -4.41
C VAL A 140 4.20 -19.64 -2.91
N LEU A 141 3.08 -19.07 -2.44
CA LEU A 141 2.64 -19.16 -1.06
C LEU A 141 2.47 -20.62 -0.61
N TYR A 142 1.87 -21.47 -1.46
CA TYR A 142 1.71 -22.89 -1.16
C TYR A 142 3.04 -23.57 -0.88
N PHE A 143 4.02 -23.39 -1.77
CA PHE A 143 5.35 -23.98 -1.60
C PHE A 143 6.12 -23.37 -0.43
N MET A 144 5.96 -22.06 -0.19
CA MET A 144 6.55 -21.41 0.98
C MET A 144 5.96 -21.92 2.31
N LEU A 145 4.67 -22.21 2.37
CA LEU A 145 4.04 -22.77 3.58
C LEU A 145 4.53 -24.20 3.86
N ILE A 146 4.71 -25.02 2.83
CA ILE A 146 5.18 -26.41 2.98
C ILE A 146 6.67 -26.45 3.32
N GLY A 147 7.51 -25.74 2.55
CA GLY A 147 8.96 -25.72 2.67
C GLY A 147 9.56 -24.60 3.53
N GLY A 148 8.74 -23.81 4.21
CA GLY A 148 9.17 -22.56 4.82
C GLY A 148 10.32 -22.65 5.82
N ARG A 149 10.42 -23.75 6.59
CA ARG A 149 11.54 -23.95 7.52
C ARG A 149 12.88 -24.12 6.80
N GLU A 150 12.87 -24.86 5.71
CA GLU A 150 14.06 -25.12 4.90
C GLU A 150 14.48 -23.87 4.17
N MET A 151 13.51 -23.14 3.60
CA MET A 151 13.72 -21.86 2.95
C MET A 151 14.26 -20.80 3.92
N GLU A 152 13.65 -20.62 5.12
CA GLU A 152 14.16 -19.69 6.14
C GLU A 152 15.58 -20.03 6.56
N SER A 153 15.88 -21.32 6.73
CA SER A 153 17.23 -21.81 7.09
C SER A 153 18.24 -21.51 5.99
N TYR A 154 17.83 -21.68 4.74
CA TYR A 154 18.68 -21.39 3.58
C TYR A 154 18.94 -19.89 3.44
N LEU A 155 17.90 -19.08 3.49
CA LEU A 155 18.01 -17.60 3.40
C LEU A 155 18.90 -17.02 4.50
N ARG A 156 18.83 -17.55 5.73
CA ARG A 156 19.70 -17.09 6.83
C ARG A 156 21.18 -17.29 6.57
N LYS A 157 21.56 -18.24 5.74
CA LYS A 157 22.99 -18.48 5.38
C LYS A 157 23.53 -17.40 4.44
N PHE A 158 22.66 -16.71 3.70
CA PHE A 158 23.05 -15.63 2.79
C PHE A 158 23.16 -14.27 3.48
N ILE A 159 22.63 -14.14 4.70
CA ILE A 159 22.70 -12.89 5.45
C ILE A 159 24.12 -12.78 6.05
N PRO A 160 24.95 -11.81 5.60
CA PRO A 160 26.36 -11.70 6.00
C PRO A 160 26.53 -11.03 7.37
N PHE A 161 25.61 -11.30 8.32
CA PHE A 161 25.64 -10.71 9.65
C PHE A 161 25.81 -11.77 10.74
N ASN A 162 26.31 -11.35 11.92
CA ASN A 162 26.38 -12.18 13.11
C ASN A 162 24.99 -12.67 13.51
N ARG A 163 24.89 -13.77 14.25
CA ARG A 163 23.62 -14.38 14.66
C ARG A 163 22.69 -13.40 15.38
N THR A 164 23.22 -12.54 16.23
CA THR A 164 22.44 -11.53 16.99
C THR A 164 21.82 -10.52 16.03
N VAL A 165 22.61 -9.96 15.13
CA VAL A 165 22.15 -8.97 14.14
C VAL A 165 21.17 -9.58 13.13
N THR A 166 21.41 -10.84 12.71
CA THR A 166 20.47 -11.55 11.84
C THR A 166 19.12 -11.78 12.53
N GLN A 167 19.11 -12.01 13.84
CA GLN A 167 17.85 -12.17 14.59
C GLN A 167 17.11 -10.83 14.71
N GLU A 168 17.82 -9.76 15.05
CA GLU A 168 17.28 -8.40 15.13
C GLU A 168 16.72 -7.96 13.78
N PHE A 169 17.50 -8.09 12.71
CA PHE A 169 17.09 -7.84 11.33
C PHE A 169 15.81 -8.60 10.95
N THR A 170 15.79 -9.92 11.21
CA THR A 170 14.64 -10.76 10.88
C THR A 170 13.40 -10.34 11.67
N ARG A 171 13.56 -9.97 12.95
CA ARG A 171 12.47 -9.51 13.79
C ARG A 171 11.89 -8.20 13.27
N GLU A 172 12.73 -7.25 12.93
CA GLU A 172 12.34 -5.93 12.43
C GLU A 172 11.64 -6.03 11.08
N VAL A 173 12.21 -6.76 10.12
CA VAL A 173 11.57 -7.02 8.81
C VAL A 173 10.20 -7.67 8.97
N VAL A 174 10.07 -8.66 9.85
CA VAL A 174 8.78 -9.29 10.13
C VAL A 174 7.79 -8.30 10.75
N MET A 175 8.25 -7.42 11.62
CA MET A 175 7.43 -6.39 12.24
C MET A 175 6.94 -5.39 11.18
N ILE A 176 7.84 -4.87 10.33
CA ILE A 176 7.51 -3.96 9.23
C ILE A 176 6.48 -4.61 8.28
N VAL A 177 6.74 -5.85 7.85
CA VAL A 177 5.83 -6.58 6.95
C VAL A 177 4.45 -6.76 7.59
N ARG A 178 4.37 -7.23 8.83
CA ARG A 178 3.09 -7.42 9.53
C ARG A 178 2.32 -6.12 9.69
N SER A 179 3.01 -5.10 10.12
CA SER A 179 2.43 -3.79 10.37
C SER A 179 1.79 -3.22 9.11
N ASN A 180 2.51 -3.20 8.01
CA ASN A 180 2.00 -2.64 6.76
C ASN A 180 0.92 -3.54 6.14
N ALA A 181 1.13 -4.87 6.11
CA ALA A 181 0.21 -5.80 5.47
C ALA A 181 -1.17 -5.91 6.16
N ILE A 182 -1.24 -5.64 7.46
CA ILE A 182 -2.50 -5.61 8.21
C ILE A 182 -2.98 -4.16 8.35
N GLY A 183 -2.06 -3.24 8.65
CA GLY A 183 -2.39 -1.86 8.99
C GLY A 183 -3.01 -1.09 7.82
N ILE A 184 -2.40 -1.17 6.63
CA ILE A 184 -2.90 -0.45 5.46
C ILE A 184 -4.31 -0.89 5.06
N PRO A 185 -4.62 -2.20 4.87
CA PRO A 185 -5.98 -2.62 4.54
C PRO A 185 -7.00 -2.32 5.65
N LEU A 186 -6.62 -2.50 6.90
CA LEU A 186 -7.51 -2.22 8.03
C LEU A 186 -7.87 -0.74 8.08
N LEU A 187 -6.88 0.15 7.94
CA LEU A 187 -7.09 1.59 7.86
C LEU A 187 -8.01 1.95 6.69
N ALA A 188 -7.76 1.39 5.51
CA ALA A 188 -8.57 1.64 4.32
C ALA A 188 -10.04 1.25 4.52
N VAL A 189 -10.31 0.08 5.09
CA VAL A 189 -11.67 -0.38 5.36
C VAL A 189 -12.38 0.52 6.39
N ILE A 190 -11.70 0.87 7.48
CA ILE A 190 -12.26 1.76 8.52
C ILE A 190 -12.59 3.11 7.90
N GLN A 191 -11.68 3.71 7.17
CA GLN A 191 -11.86 5.02 6.54
C GLN A 191 -12.99 5.01 5.49
N GLY A 192 -13.01 3.99 4.63
CA GLY A 192 -14.05 3.85 3.64
C GLY A 192 -15.43 3.65 4.26
N ALA A 193 -15.54 2.86 5.34
CA ALA A 193 -16.79 2.65 6.05
C ALA A 193 -17.30 3.95 6.73
N VAL A 194 -16.39 4.68 7.39
CA VAL A 194 -16.73 5.97 8.02
C VAL A 194 -17.15 6.99 6.97
N ALA A 195 -16.42 7.08 5.86
CA ALA A 195 -16.76 7.98 4.76
C ALA A 195 -18.10 7.61 4.10
N LEU A 196 -18.36 6.31 3.88
CA LEU A 196 -19.62 5.81 3.36
C LEU A 196 -20.82 6.28 4.18
N VAL A 197 -20.72 6.19 5.51
CA VAL A 197 -21.77 6.67 6.42
C VAL A 197 -22.02 8.18 6.21
N GLY A 198 -20.96 8.99 6.14
CA GLY A 198 -21.08 10.43 5.90
C GLY A 198 -21.70 10.75 4.54
N TYR A 199 -21.28 10.05 3.48
CA TYR A 199 -21.82 10.22 2.13
C TYR A 199 -23.31 9.85 2.07
N TRP A 200 -23.68 8.75 2.72
CA TRP A 200 -25.06 8.31 2.80
C TRP A 200 -25.96 9.30 3.55
N LEU A 201 -25.51 9.78 4.72
CA LEU A 201 -26.24 10.76 5.53
C LEU A 201 -26.41 12.10 4.81
N CYS A 202 -25.42 12.53 4.02
CA CYS A 202 -25.48 13.77 3.25
C CYS A 202 -26.16 13.61 1.89
N GLY A 203 -26.73 12.43 1.57
CA GLY A 203 -27.43 12.17 0.31
C GLY A 203 -26.53 12.23 -0.93
N VAL A 204 -25.22 11.93 -0.79
CA VAL A 204 -24.29 11.86 -1.93
C VAL A 204 -24.74 10.72 -2.85
N PRO A 205 -24.97 10.99 -4.14
CA PRO A 205 -25.32 9.93 -5.08
C PRO A 205 -24.16 8.92 -5.15
N TRP A 206 -24.51 7.62 -5.15
CA TRP A 206 -23.49 6.53 -5.25
C TRP A 206 -22.55 6.48 -4.05
N ALA A 207 -23.06 6.71 -2.86
CA ALA A 207 -22.29 6.75 -1.61
C ALA A 207 -21.35 5.53 -1.44
N LEU A 208 -21.81 4.31 -1.80
CA LEU A 208 -21.00 3.10 -1.74
C LEU A 208 -19.77 3.18 -2.65
N PHE A 209 -19.93 3.67 -3.89
CA PHE A 209 -18.81 3.86 -4.81
C PHE A 209 -17.77 4.83 -4.23
N TRP A 210 -18.21 5.98 -3.72
CA TRP A 210 -17.32 6.98 -3.13
C TRP A 210 -16.68 6.49 -1.83
N GLY A 211 -17.37 5.66 -1.06
CA GLY A 211 -16.78 4.96 0.09
C GLY A 211 -15.63 4.04 -0.32
N VAL A 212 -15.80 3.27 -1.40
CA VAL A 212 -14.75 2.41 -1.97
C VAL A 212 -13.60 3.25 -2.54
N VAL A 213 -13.89 4.34 -3.24
CA VAL A 213 -12.86 5.29 -3.71
C VAL A 213 -12.07 5.86 -2.53
N THR A 214 -12.74 6.15 -1.41
CA THR A 214 -12.08 6.62 -0.19
C THR A 214 -11.16 5.55 0.42
N CYS A 215 -11.55 4.25 0.39
CA CYS A 215 -10.66 3.17 0.80
C CYS A 215 -9.33 3.22 0.02
N VAL A 216 -9.39 3.42 -1.29
CA VAL A 216 -8.19 3.50 -2.14
C VAL A 216 -7.42 4.79 -1.88
N ALA A 217 -8.13 5.92 -1.81
CA ALA A 217 -7.51 7.22 -1.60
C ALA A 217 -6.78 7.31 -0.24
N THR A 218 -7.25 6.62 0.79
CA THR A 218 -6.63 6.56 2.13
C THR A 218 -5.18 6.07 2.12
N ILE A 219 -4.77 5.37 1.07
CA ILE A 219 -3.38 4.94 0.88
C ILE A 219 -2.43 6.14 0.83
N VAL A 220 -2.89 7.29 0.31
CA VAL A 220 -2.15 8.55 0.36
C VAL A 220 -2.31 9.17 1.75
N PRO A 221 -1.24 9.21 2.58
CA PRO A 221 -1.34 9.75 3.93
C PRO A 221 -1.74 11.23 3.94
N LEU A 222 -2.47 11.64 4.95
CA LEU A 222 -2.87 13.03 5.25
C LEU A 222 -3.92 13.60 4.28
N LEU A 223 -3.75 13.44 2.98
CA LEU A 223 -4.59 14.05 1.96
C LEU A 223 -5.62 13.08 1.35
N GLY A 224 -5.38 11.78 1.48
CA GLY A 224 -6.12 10.76 0.72
C GLY A 224 -7.63 10.84 0.87
N THR A 225 -8.14 10.88 2.08
CA THR A 225 -9.59 11.00 2.32
C THR A 225 -10.14 12.37 1.88
N ALA A 226 -9.36 13.45 2.10
CA ALA A 226 -9.76 14.81 1.71
C ALA A 226 -9.88 14.97 0.19
N LEU A 227 -9.06 14.26 -0.58
CA LEU A 227 -9.15 14.24 -2.05
C LEU A 227 -10.51 13.71 -2.57
N VAL A 228 -11.27 13.01 -1.74
CA VAL A 228 -12.58 12.47 -2.09
C VAL A 228 -13.70 13.31 -1.51
N TRP A 229 -13.76 13.49 -0.17
CA TRP A 229 -14.89 14.17 0.45
C TRP A 229 -14.93 15.68 0.17
N LEU A 230 -13.77 16.33 -0.06
CA LEU A 230 -13.74 17.77 -0.31
C LEU A 230 -14.34 18.13 -1.70
N PRO A 231 -13.97 17.47 -2.81
CA PRO A 231 -14.64 17.66 -4.09
C PRO A 231 -16.13 17.31 -4.06
N LEU A 232 -16.52 16.28 -3.31
CA LEU A 232 -17.94 15.90 -3.17
C LEU A 232 -18.75 16.96 -2.43
N ALA A 233 -18.19 17.55 -1.37
CA ALA A 233 -18.82 18.66 -0.65
C ALA A 233 -18.94 19.89 -1.55
N ALA A 234 -17.90 20.21 -2.33
CA ALA A 234 -17.94 21.29 -3.32
C ALA A 234 -19.02 21.04 -4.38
N TYR A 235 -19.10 19.81 -4.91
CA TYR A 235 -20.13 19.39 -5.86
C TYR A 235 -21.55 19.62 -5.32
N LEU A 236 -21.85 19.17 -4.08
CA LEU A 236 -23.15 19.37 -3.43
C LEU A 236 -23.50 20.86 -3.29
N GLY A 237 -22.51 21.69 -2.95
CA GLY A 237 -22.70 23.15 -2.87
C GLY A 237 -23.03 23.77 -4.22
N LEU A 238 -22.35 23.34 -5.28
CA LEU A 238 -22.55 23.86 -6.64
C LEU A 238 -23.94 23.51 -7.20
N ILE A 239 -24.45 22.31 -6.93
CA ILE A 239 -25.81 21.90 -7.33
C ILE A 239 -26.93 22.50 -6.45
N GLY A 240 -26.57 23.36 -5.48
CA GLY A 240 -27.52 24.06 -4.62
C GLY A 240 -27.92 23.35 -3.34
N HIS A 241 -27.38 22.15 -3.06
CA HIS A 241 -27.64 21.40 -1.82
C HIS A 241 -26.72 21.88 -0.67
N TRP A 242 -26.81 23.15 -0.29
CA TRP A 242 -25.93 23.80 0.69
C TRP A 242 -25.91 23.10 2.06
N GLY A 243 -27.09 22.63 2.53
CA GLY A 243 -27.19 21.92 3.79
C GLY A 243 -26.38 20.63 3.81
N ALA A 244 -26.46 19.84 2.72
CA ALA A 244 -25.68 18.62 2.55
C ALA A 244 -24.17 18.92 2.35
N ALA A 245 -23.84 19.98 1.62
CA ALA A 245 -22.47 20.42 1.43
C ALA A 245 -21.79 20.80 2.75
N VAL A 246 -22.41 21.65 3.56
CA VAL A 246 -21.92 22.06 4.88
C VAL A 246 -21.89 20.86 5.84
N GLY A 247 -22.93 20.01 5.80
CA GLY A 247 -22.97 18.77 6.58
C GLY A 247 -21.80 17.85 6.25
N LEU A 248 -21.50 17.65 4.97
CA LEU A 248 -20.38 16.81 4.53
C LEU A 248 -19.02 17.44 4.86
N LEU A 249 -18.87 18.77 4.73
CA LEU A 249 -17.67 19.47 5.17
C LEU A 249 -17.42 19.29 6.68
N ALA A 250 -18.47 19.54 7.50
CA ALA A 250 -18.36 19.35 8.94
C ALA A 250 -18.02 17.90 9.30
N TYR A 251 -18.71 16.94 8.70
CA TYR A 251 -18.46 15.51 8.91
C TYR A 251 -17.05 15.12 8.45
N GLY A 252 -16.59 15.62 7.31
CA GLY A 252 -15.26 15.37 6.76
C GLY A 252 -14.16 15.84 7.71
N VAL A 253 -14.26 17.08 8.20
CA VAL A 253 -13.27 17.65 9.10
C VAL A 253 -13.33 17.03 10.49
N VAL A 254 -14.54 16.88 11.07
CA VAL A 254 -14.69 16.45 12.47
C VAL A 254 -14.63 14.92 12.61
N VAL A 255 -15.17 14.15 11.67
CA VAL A 255 -15.26 12.69 11.82
C VAL A 255 -14.21 12.01 10.96
N ILE A 256 -14.21 12.21 9.62
CA ILE A 256 -13.32 11.46 8.73
C ILE A 256 -11.85 11.76 9.07
N THR A 257 -11.48 13.04 9.22
CA THR A 257 -10.10 13.43 9.53
C THR A 257 -9.67 12.97 10.91
N GLN A 258 -10.55 13.04 11.93
CA GLN A 258 -10.19 12.59 13.28
C GLN A 258 -10.07 11.07 13.37
N VAL A 259 -10.92 10.32 12.66
CA VAL A 259 -10.80 8.86 12.58
C VAL A 259 -9.50 8.48 11.87
N ASP A 260 -9.09 9.21 10.83
CA ASP A 260 -7.78 8.98 10.17
C ASP A 260 -6.63 9.19 11.15
N ASN A 261 -6.61 10.31 11.86
CA ASN A 261 -5.58 10.62 12.85
C ASN A 261 -5.55 9.59 13.99
N LEU A 262 -6.71 9.24 14.54
CA LEU A 262 -6.82 8.25 15.62
C LEU A 262 -6.38 6.85 15.17
N ALA A 263 -6.83 6.41 14.00
CA ALA A 263 -6.46 5.11 13.47
C ALA A 263 -4.95 5.03 13.19
N ARG A 264 -4.36 6.09 12.60
CA ARG A 264 -2.90 6.18 12.42
C ARG A 264 -2.16 6.16 13.75
N PHE A 265 -2.61 6.94 14.74
CA PHE A 265 -2.00 6.98 16.07
C PHE A 265 -2.03 5.60 16.76
N VAL A 266 -3.16 4.89 16.69
CA VAL A 266 -3.30 3.53 17.25
C VAL A 266 -2.42 2.53 16.50
N LEU A 267 -2.37 2.63 15.17
CA LEU A 267 -1.50 1.80 14.36
C LEU A 267 -0.01 2.11 14.63
N GLN A 268 0.40 3.38 14.66
CA GLN A 268 1.78 3.79 14.90
C GLN A 268 2.31 3.30 16.26
N LYS A 269 1.49 3.31 17.31
CA LYS A 269 1.90 2.71 18.61
C LYS A 269 2.24 1.22 18.54
N ARG A 270 1.74 0.51 17.53
CA ARG A 270 1.96 -0.93 17.30
C ARG A 270 2.88 -1.23 16.12
N MET A 271 3.23 -0.21 15.34
CA MET A 271 3.96 -0.32 14.08
C MET A 271 5.29 0.42 14.20
N ALA A 272 6.31 -0.02 13.46
CA ALA A 272 7.54 0.73 13.32
C ALA A 272 7.22 2.18 12.86
N ASP A 273 7.87 3.17 13.48
CA ASP A 273 7.71 4.60 13.17
C ASP A 273 8.17 4.89 11.73
N THR A 274 7.30 4.61 10.76
CA THR A 274 7.57 4.94 9.36
C THR A 274 7.08 6.35 9.07
N HIS A 275 8.01 7.21 8.62
CA HIS A 275 7.67 8.57 8.24
C HIS A 275 6.64 8.57 7.10
N PRO A 276 5.61 9.45 7.09
CA PRO A 276 4.58 9.48 6.04
C PRO A 276 5.13 9.57 4.62
N LEU A 277 6.26 10.24 4.43
CA LEU A 277 6.96 10.30 3.13
C LEU A 277 7.38 8.93 2.62
N VAL A 278 7.79 8.01 3.50
CA VAL A 278 8.16 6.64 3.12
C VAL A 278 6.96 5.91 2.52
N THR A 279 5.77 6.13 3.08
CA THR A 279 4.55 5.55 2.54
C THR A 279 4.22 6.14 1.17
N ILE A 280 4.28 7.49 1.01
CA ILE A 280 3.98 8.15 -0.26
C ILE A 280 4.95 7.70 -1.35
N PHE A 281 6.25 7.82 -1.13
CA PHE A 281 7.27 7.41 -2.10
C PHE A 281 7.23 5.90 -2.35
N GLY A 282 6.98 5.11 -1.29
CA GLY A 282 6.81 3.67 -1.41
C GLY A 282 5.66 3.31 -2.33
N VAL A 283 4.50 3.97 -2.20
CA VAL A 283 3.34 3.77 -3.09
C VAL A 283 3.67 4.16 -4.53
N ILE A 284 4.29 5.32 -4.76
CA ILE A 284 4.64 5.79 -6.11
C ILE A 284 5.61 4.81 -6.78
N ILE A 285 6.70 4.46 -6.10
CA ILE A 285 7.70 3.52 -6.61
C ILE A 285 7.09 2.13 -6.79
N GLY A 286 6.32 1.69 -5.79
CA GLY A 286 5.66 0.39 -5.83
C GLY A 286 4.67 0.27 -6.98
N LEU A 287 3.83 1.28 -7.21
CA LEU A 287 2.88 1.32 -8.32
C LEU A 287 3.58 1.25 -9.68
N SER A 288 4.71 1.96 -9.83
CA SER A 288 5.53 1.94 -11.04
C SER A 288 6.18 0.58 -11.30
N LEU A 289 6.68 -0.10 -10.25
CA LEU A 289 7.42 -1.35 -10.37
C LEU A 289 6.52 -2.59 -10.40
N PHE A 290 5.45 -2.61 -9.61
CA PHE A 290 4.64 -3.80 -9.33
C PHE A 290 3.16 -3.61 -9.66
N GLY A 291 2.80 -2.49 -10.33
CA GLY A 291 1.41 -2.14 -10.62
C GLY A 291 0.59 -2.02 -9.34
N PHE A 292 -0.69 -2.43 -9.40
CA PHE A 292 -1.61 -2.31 -8.26
C PHE A 292 -1.11 -2.98 -6.97
N MET A 293 -0.42 -4.12 -7.08
CA MET A 293 0.19 -4.79 -5.94
C MET A 293 1.26 -3.93 -5.26
N GLY A 294 1.93 -3.06 -6.00
CA GLY A 294 2.94 -2.14 -5.49
C GLY A 294 2.43 -1.12 -4.49
N VAL A 295 1.14 -0.83 -4.52
CA VAL A 295 0.49 0.04 -3.53
C VAL A 295 0.65 -0.50 -2.11
N ILE A 296 0.55 -1.81 -1.93
CA ILE A 296 0.69 -2.49 -0.63
C ILE A 296 2.18 -2.76 -0.33
N PHE A 297 2.92 -3.25 -1.33
CA PHE A 297 4.29 -3.73 -1.10
C PHE A 297 5.36 -2.65 -1.24
N GLY A 298 5.08 -1.56 -1.95
CA GLY A 298 6.01 -0.46 -2.12
C GLY A 298 6.46 0.16 -0.78
N PRO A 299 5.54 0.57 0.11
CA PRO A 299 5.90 1.06 1.43
C PRO A 299 6.69 0.06 2.27
N VAL A 300 6.34 -1.23 2.20
CA VAL A 300 7.08 -2.30 2.89
C VAL A 300 8.52 -2.37 2.39
N LEU A 301 8.70 -2.36 1.08
CA LEU A 301 10.02 -2.49 0.45
C LEU A 301 10.90 -1.28 0.75
N LEU A 302 10.35 -0.07 0.68
CA LEU A 302 11.07 1.15 1.01
C LEU A 302 11.43 1.22 2.50
N SER A 303 10.53 0.79 3.40
CA SER A 303 10.82 0.70 4.83
C SER A 303 11.94 -0.29 5.13
N ILE A 304 11.93 -1.46 4.49
CA ILE A 304 13.01 -2.44 4.63
C ILE A 304 14.33 -1.86 4.10
N PHE A 305 14.31 -1.17 2.95
CA PHE A 305 15.52 -0.54 2.40
C PHE A 305 16.11 0.50 3.35
N ILE A 306 15.27 1.40 3.91
CA ILE A 306 15.73 2.42 4.87
C ILE A 306 16.29 1.75 6.13
N PHE A 307 15.61 0.73 6.63
CA PHE A 307 16.10 -0.03 7.78
C PHE A 307 17.46 -0.70 7.51
N CYS A 308 17.63 -1.30 6.34
CA CYS A 308 18.93 -1.87 5.92
C CYS A 308 20.03 -0.79 5.83
N ALA A 309 19.70 0.37 5.28
CA ALA A 309 20.64 1.49 5.17
C ALA A 309 21.04 2.04 6.55
N ASP A 310 20.08 2.18 7.47
CA ASP A 310 20.34 2.62 8.85
C ASP A 310 21.19 1.58 9.61
N LEU A 311 20.88 0.30 9.46
CA LEU A 311 21.67 -0.78 10.04
C LEU A 311 23.12 -0.78 9.51
N PHE A 312 23.28 -0.59 8.20
CA PHE A 312 24.59 -0.48 7.57
C PHE A 312 25.37 0.73 8.09
N LYS A 313 24.69 1.91 8.17
CA LYS A 313 25.29 3.13 8.70
C LYS A 313 25.79 2.93 10.14
N ARG A 314 24.93 2.44 11.04
CA ARG A 314 25.29 2.23 12.45
C ARG A 314 26.45 1.26 12.59
N ARG A 315 26.52 0.23 11.76
CA ARG A 315 27.54 -0.82 11.94
C ARG A 315 28.87 -0.54 11.25
N TYR A 316 28.85 0.18 10.14
CA TYR A 316 30.07 0.38 9.33
C TYR A 316 30.57 1.82 9.33
N LEU A 317 29.72 2.80 9.68
CA LEU A 317 30.11 4.21 9.65
C LEU A 317 30.19 4.80 11.06
N ASP A 318 29.30 4.41 12.00
CA ASP A 318 29.26 4.96 13.35
C ASP A 318 30.12 4.12 14.35
N GLU A 319 30.43 2.84 14.04
CA GLU A 319 31.35 1.98 14.82
C GLU A 319 32.80 2.03 14.32
N ALA A 320 33.14 2.79 13.30
CA ALA A 320 34.55 3.11 13.03
C ALA A 320 35.06 3.93 14.24
N PRO A 321 36.03 3.43 15.02
CA PRO A 321 36.44 4.10 16.24
C PRO A 321 37.07 5.44 15.88
N MET A 322 36.27 6.50 15.90
CA MET A 322 36.78 7.88 15.77
C MET A 322 37.80 8.17 16.86
N ASN A 323 37.78 7.41 17.96
CA ASN A 323 38.82 7.45 19.01
C ASN A 323 40.21 7.02 18.55
N GLU A 324 40.32 6.13 17.52
CA GLU A 324 41.61 5.70 16.98
C GLU A 324 42.20 6.70 15.95
N VAL A 325 41.34 7.44 15.25
CA VAL A 325 41.75 8.43 14.26
C VAL A 325 42.10 9.77 14.93
N LEU A 326 41.49 10.10 16.08
CA LEU A 326 41.69 11.31 16.85
C LEU A 326 42.70 11.15 18.00
N ALA A 327 43.12 9.91 18.31
CA ALA A 327 44.23 9.71 19.22
C ALA A 327 45.49 10.33 18.62
N SER A 328 45.89 11.47 19.16
CA SER A 328 47.08 12.19 18.71
C SER A 328 48.30 11.28 18.81
N PRO A 329 49.33 11.47 17.95
CA PRO A 329 50.56 10.69 18.04
C PRO A 329 51.23 10.70 19.42
N ALA A 330 50.88 11.65 20.27
CA ALA A 330 51.38 11.80 21.64
C ALA A 330 50.73 10.81 22.66
N GLU A 331 49.49 10.37 22.43
CA GLU A 331 48.84 9.39 23.32
C GLU A 331 49.25 7.92 23.02
N ARG A 332 49.62 7.62 21.77
CA ARG A 332 50.15 6.30 21.40
C ARG A 332 51.56 6.01 21.95
N SER A 333 52.34 7.04 22.25
CA SER A 333 53.64 6.87 22.84
C SER A 333 53.66 6.68 24.36
N SER A 334 52.55 7.01 25.04
CA SER A 334 52.44 6.86 26.49
C SER A 334 51.96 5.45 26.94
N GLU A 335 51.31 4.66 26.05
CA GLU A 335 50.90 3.28 26.36
C GLU A 335 52.00 2.24 26.05
N SER A 336 52.88 2.47 25.08
CA SER A 336 53.99 1.56 24.78
C SER A 336 55.17 1.62 25.73
N GLY A 337 55.14 2.53 26.73
CA GLY A 337 56.21 2.68 27.74
C GLY A 337 55.88 2.11 29.13
N ARG A 338 54.78 1.33 29.23
CA ARG A 338 54.34 0.68 30.49
C ARG A 338 54.31 -0.86 30.44
N GLU A 339 55.12 -1.47 29.55
CA GLU A 339 55.47 -2.89 29.66
C GLU A 339 56.89 -3.05 30.20
#